data_4a3b83928c9a9377da9332294fd8b5b1
#
_entry.id   4a3b83928c9a9377da9332294fd8b5b1
#
_cell.length_a   1.000
_cell.length_b   1.000
_cell.length_c   1.000
_cell.angle_alpha   90.00
_cell.angle_beta   90.00
_cell.angle_gamma   90.00
#
_symmetry.space_group_name_H-M   'P 1'
#
loop_
_entity.id
_entity.type
_entity.pdbx_description
1 polymer ?
#
loop_
_entity_poly.entity_id
_entity_poly.type
_entity_poly.pdbx_seq_one_letter_code
_entity_poly.pdbx_strand_id
1 'polypeptide(L)'
;MGSSSALIESPASWWDSLAENFLPYLTIYAEEWDSLVEEFLRHLAMTCFAVVLALIIAVPLGIFITRSKKVSSVVIGIANVMQSIPCMALLAMGIPFLGVGETLAIFMVFVYAFLPILKNTYTGISSISPVSLEEARGIGLTRMQQLGRVELPMATPYIMSGIRIAAVGAVGTMTIAAFAGANGLGWFIMLGMNSLNYPMTVMGAVASAVMALTLDYLLGRVERALTSEGLLPQDQIKNLSLSVRSRRKAMAA
;
A
#
# COMPACT_ATOMS: atom_id res chain seq x y z
N MET A 1 -55.16 38.70 -21.62
CA MET A 1 -55.08 37.29 -22.02
C MET A 1 -53.65 37.01 -22.48
N GLY A 2 -52.80 36.67 -21.56
CA GLY A 2 -51.40 36.34 -21.80
C GLY A 2 -51.27 34.84 -21.76
N SER A 3 -51.03 34.23 -22.91
CA SER A 3 -50.73 32.82 -23.03
C SER A 3 -49.32 32.57 -22.50
N SER A 4 -49.21 32.12 -21.27
CA SER A 4 -47.99 31.55 -20.73
C SER A 4 -47.79 30.20 -21.40
N SER A 5 -47.08 30.20 -22.52
CA SER A 5 -46.50 28.95 -23.06
C SER A 5 -45.37 28.57 -22.11
N ALA A 6 -45.73 27.81 -21.08
CA ALA A 6 -44.75 27.03 -20.37
C ALA A 6 -44.11 26.11 -21.41
N LEU A 7 -42.88 26.46 -21.77
CA LEU A 7 -41.98 25.55 -22.48
C LEU A 7 -41.90 24.30 -21.63
N ILE A 8 -42.61 23.26 -22.06
CA ILE A 8 -42.37 21.91 -21.59
C ILE A 8 -41.00 21.60 -22.16
N GLU A 9 -39.94 21.90 -21.37
CA GLU A 9 -38.65 21.30 -21.60
C GLU A 9 -38.93 19.80 -21.67
N SER A 10 -38.72 19.21 -22.85
CA SER A 10 -38.65 17.77 -22.95
C SER A 10 -37.68 17.33 -21.87
N PRO A 11 -38.03 16.38 -21.02
CA PRO A 11 -37.07 15.87 -20.07
C PRO A 11 -35.86 15.42 -20.91
N ALA A 12 -34.76 16.17 -20.78
CA ALA A 12 -33.48 15.72 -21.33
C ALA A 12 -33.41 14.24 -20.94
N SER A 13 -33.18 13.39 -21.94
CA SER A 13 -33.21 11.97 -21.66
C SER A 13 -32.21 11.75 -20.51
N TRP A 14 -32.52 10.90 -19.55
CA TRP A 14 -31.62 10.66 -18.41
C TRP A 14 -30.19 10.32 -18.88
N TRP A 15 -30.08 9.83 -20.11
CA TRP A 15 -28.81 9.64 -20.82
C TRP A 15 -28.07 10.94 -21.12
N ASP A 16 -28.77 12.00 -21.54
CA ASP A 16 -28.16 13.30 -21.83
C ASP A 16 -27.64 13.92 -20.56
N SER A 17 -28.40 13.84 -19.47
CA SER A 17 -27.96 14.29 -18.14
C SER A 17 -26.76 13.48 -17.61
N LEU A 18 -26.72 12.17 -17.87
CA LEU A 18 -25.53 11.36 -17.54
C LEU A 18 -24.36 11.78 -18.41
N ALA A 19 -24.53 11.93 -19.72
CA ALA A 19 -23.45 12.32 -20.61
C ALA A 19 -22.86 13.70 -20.21
N GLU A 20 -23.70 14.72 -20.01
CA GLU A 20 -23.25 16.03 -19.58
C GLU A 20 -22.50 16.02 -18.25
N ASN A 21 -22.92 15.18 -17.31
CA ASN A 21 -22.26 15.10 -16.00
C ASN A 21 -20.99 14.25 -16.02
N PHE A 22 -20.90 13.20 -16.87
CA PHE A 22 -19.76 12.26 -16.85
C PHE A 22 -18.73 12.51 -17.93
N LEU A 23 -19.09 13.15 -19.08
CA LEU A 23 -18.14 13.47 -20.14
C LEU A 23 -16.89 14.24 -19.64
N PRO A 24 -17.02 15.29 -18.79
CA PRO A 24 -15.86 16.01 -18.29
C PRO A 24 -14.86 15.13 -17.52
N TYR A 25 -15.34 14.07 -16.88
CA TYR A 25 -14.49 13.11 -16.17
C TYR A 25 -13.71 12.19 -17.12
N LEU A 26 -14.24 11.96 -18.32
CA LEU A 26 -13.56 11.14 -19.33
C LEU A 26 -12.61 11.97 -20.20
N THR A 27 -13.01 13.20 -20.56
CA THR A 27 -12.18 14.08 -21.39
C THR A 27 -10.91 14.52 -20.71
N ILE A 28 -10.94 14.76 -19.38
CA ILE A 28 -9.76 15.16 -18.60
C ILE A 28 -8.62 14.12 -18.68
N TYR A 29 -8.96 12.82 -18.77
CA TYR A 29 -7.94 11.77 -18.95
C TYR A 29 -7.25 11.86 -20.31
N ALA A 30 -7.95 12.29 -21.35
CA ALA A 30 -7.36 12.45 -22.67
C ALA A 30 -6.52 13.74 -22.78
N GLU A 31 -6.96 14.80 -22.12
CA GLU A 31 -6.29 16.11 -22.12
C GLU A 31 -5.00 16.09 -21.30
N GLU A 32 -5.02 15.43 -20.12
CA GLU A 32 -3.91 15.41 -19.16
C GLU A 32 -3.13 14.08 -19.15
N TRP A 33 -3.27 13.26 -20.22
CA TRP A 33 -2.69 11.92 -20.23
C TRP A 33 -1.18 11.88 -20.00
N ASP A 34 -0.43 12.75 -20.68
CA ASP A 34 1.03 12.77 -20.59
C ASP A 34 1.47 13.18 -19.18
N SER A 35 0.84 14.23 -18.62
CA SER A 35 1.07 14.69 -17.24
C SER A 35 0.70 13.60 -16.23
N LEU A 36 -0.42 12.90 -16.47
CA LEU A 36 -0.90 11.83 -15.60
C LEU A 36 0.09 10.66 -15.55
N VAL A 37 0.62 10.25 -16.69
CA VAL A 37 1.61 9.16 -16.77
C VAL A 37 2.91 9.55 -16.09
N GLU A 38 3.41 10.77 -16.31
CA GLU A 38 4.62 11.26 -15.66
C GLU A 38 4.45 11.27 -14.14
N GLU A 39 3.38 11.87 -13.62
CA GLU A 39 3.12 11.96 -12.19
C GLU A 39 2.79 10.60 -11.56
N PHE A 40 2.19 9.68 -12.33
CA PHE A 40 1.98 8.30 -11.91
C PHE A 40 3.31 7.57 -11.69
N LEU A 41 4.24 7.67 -12.64
CA LEU A 41 5.55 7.03 -12.53
C LEU A 41 6.38 7.65 -11.40
N ARG A 42 6.32 8.97 -11.23
CA ARG A 42 6.98 9.69 -10.15
C ARG A 42 6.43 9.28 -8.78
N HIS A 43 5.12 9.24 -8.64
CA HIS A 43 4.44 8.77 -7.41
C HIS A 43 4.84 7.33 -7.07
N LEU A 44 4.83 6.45 -8.06
CA LEU A 44 5.24 5.05 -7.90
C LEU A 44 6.71 4.94 -7.46
N ALA A 45 7.60 5.68 -8.11
CA ALA A 45 9.03 5.67 -7.79
C ALA A 45 9.30 6.13 -6.35
N MET A 46 8.73 7.26 -5.94
CA MET A 46 8.87 7.79 -4.57
C MET A 46 8.29 6.82 -3.53
N THR A 47 7.10 6.27 -3.79
CA THR A 47 6.45 5.29 -2.91
C THR A 47 7.29 4.03 -2.77
N CYS A 48 7.73 3.44 -3.88
CA CYS A 48 8.59 2.25 -3.86
C CYS A 48 9.90 2.51 -3.14
N PHE A 49 10.55 3.65 -3.39
CA PHE A 49 11.80 4.01 -2.73
C PHE A 49 11.64 4.11 -1.22
N ALA A 50 10.60 4.79 -0.74
CA ALA A 50 10.30 4.93 0.69
C ALA A 50 10.02 3.57 1.35
N VAL A 51 9.21 2.71 0.71
CA VAL A 51 8.86 1.38 1.23
C VAL A 51 10.08 0.46 1.24
N VAL A 52 10.91 0.47 0.19
CA VAL A 52 12.16 -0.32 0.14
C VAL A 52 13.13 0.13 1.24
N LEU A 53 13.28 1.44 1.46
CA LEU A 53 14.10 1.96 2.55
C LEU A 53 13.58 1.49 3.92
N ALA A 54 12.25 1.55 4.12
CA ALA A 54 11.62 1.05 5.34
C ALA A 54 11.85 -0.45 5.52
N LEU A 55 11.75 -1.25 4.45
CA LEU A 55 11.99 -2.69 4.45
C LEU A 55 13.42 -3.04 4.85
N ILE A 56 14.42 -2.37 4.26
CA ILE A 56 15.84 -2.59 4.54
C ILE A 56 16.16 -2.38 6.02
N ILE A 57 15.48 -1.45 6.69
CA ILE A 57 15.73 -1.13 8.09
C ILE A 57 14.78 -1.92 9.02
N ALA A 58 13.48 -1.97 8.72
CA ALA A 58 12.48 -2.55 9.61
C ALA A 58 12.57 -4.08 9.70
N VAL A 59 12.89 -4.79 8.61
CA VAL A 59 13.01 -6.25 8.65
C VAL A 59 14.17 -6.71 9.51
N PRO A 60 15.42 -6.26 9.32
CA PRO A 60 16.53 -6.62 10.20
C PRO A 60 16.28 -6.22 11.68
N LEU A 61 15.73 -5.02 11.89
CA LEU A 61 15.39 -4.57 13.23
C LEU A 61 14.29 -5.44 13.85
N GLY A 62 13.24 -5.79 13.09
CA GLY A 62 12.16 -6.68 13.52
C GLY A 62 12.68 -8.04 13.97
N ILE A 63 13.63 -8.62 13.22
CA ILE A 63 14.32 -9.87 13.59
C ILE A 63 15.15 -9.67 14.87
N PHE A 64 15.91 -8.58 14.93
CA PHE A 64 16.80 -8.30 16.07
C PHE A 64 16.03 -8.16 17.39
N ILE A 65 14.92 -7.44 17.41
CA ILE A 65 14.15 -7.17 18.63
C ILE A 65 13.44 -8.41 19.20
N THR A 66 13.28 -9.50 18.41
CA THR A 66 12.72 -10.76 18.93
C THR A 66 13.57 -11.38 20.03
N ARG A 67 14.83 -11.00 20.12
CA ARG A 67 15.80 -11.54 21.10
C ARG A 67 15.52 -11.07 22.54
N SER A 68 14.77 -9.98 22.74
CA SER A 68 14.51 -9.42 24.05
C SER A 68 13.13 -8.76 24.12
N LYS A 69 12.26 -9.26 25.00
CA LYS A 69 10.92 -8.70 25.23
C LYS A 69 10.95 -7.23 25.67
N LYS A 70 11.98 -6.81 26.43
CA LYS A 70 12.15 -5.41 26.86
C LYS A 70 12.49 -4.52 25.66
N VAL A 71 13.44 -4.95 24.82
CA VAL A 71 13.84 -4.19 23.63
C VAL A 71 12.68 -4.10 22.64
N SER A 72 11.95 -5.19 22.38
CA SER A 72 10.80 -5.18 21.47
C SER A 72 9.71 -4.23 21.96
N SER A 73 9.39 -4.24 23.26
CA SER A 73 8.38 -3.34 23.82
C SER A 73 8.75 -1.86 23.62
N VAL A 74 10.02 -1.50 23.84
CA VAL A 74 10.51 -0.12 23.67
C VAL A 74 10.51 0.28 22.19
N VAL A 75 11.09 -0.54 21.31
CA VAL A 75 11.21 -0.20 19.88
C VAL A 75 9.85 -0.12 19.21
N ILE A 76 8.97 -1.09 19.45
CA ILE A 76 7.60 -1.06 18.93
C ILE A 76 6.82 0.11 19.54
N GLY A 77 7.04 0.42 20.83
CA GLY A 77 6.44 1.57 21.48
C GLY A 77 6.82 2.89 20.81
N ILE A 78 8.10 3.11 20.53
CA ILE A 78 8.59 4.29 19.81
C ILE A 78 7.96 4.37 18.41
N ALA A 79 7.95 3.26 17.66
CA ALA A 79 7.37 3.22 16.32
C ALA A 79 5.85 3.49 16.34
N ASN A 80 5.12 3.01 17.36
CA ASN A 80 3.69 3.33 17.54
C ASN A 80 3.49 4.84 17.80
N VAL A 81 4.33 5.47 18.64
CA VAL A 81 4.26 6.92 18.87
C VAL A 81 4.50 7.69 17.58
N MET A 82 5.51 7.31 16.79
CA MET A 82 5.78 7.96 15.49
C MET A 82 4.60 7.85 14.54
N GLN A 83 3.95 6.71 14.45
CA GLN A 83 2.79 6.50 13.58
C GLN A 83 1.52 7.20 14.11
N SER A 84 1.47 7.53 15.41
CA SER A 84 0.34 8.28 15.98
C SER A 84 0.36 9.77 15.64
N ILE A 85 1.48 10.30 15.17
CA ILE A 85 1.58 11.68 14.70
C ILE A 85 0.77 11.80 13.41
N PRO A 86 -0.20 12.73 13.29
CA PRO A 86 -0.93 12.93 12.03
C PRO A 86 0.03 13.26 10.88
N CYS A 87 -0.19 12.68 9.70
CA CYS A 87 0.72 12.85 8.56
C CYS A 87 0.94 14.32 8.17
N MET A 88 -0.11 15.14 8.18
CA MET A 88 0.02 16.59 7.94
C MET A 88 0.88 17.28 9.00
N ALA A 89 0.77 16.86 10.27
CA ALA A 89 1.61 17.41 11.33
C ALA A 89 3.08 16.99 11.15
N LEU A 90 3.33 15.73 10.74
CA LEU A 90 4.68 15.26 10.44
C LEU A 90 5.31 16.02 9.27
N LEU A 91 4.53 16.32 8.21
CA LEU A 91 4.98 17.19 7.12
C LEU A 91 5.34 18.59 7.64
N ALA A 92 4.44 19.23 8.38
CA ALA A 92 4.70 20.57 8.90
C ALA A 92 5.93 20.63 9.82
N MET A 93 6.13 19.62 10.65
CA MET A 93 7.30 19.51 11.53
C MET A 93 8.59 19.20 10.75
N GLY A 94 8.50 18.54 9.62
CA GLY A 94 9.65 18.16 8.79
C GLY A 94 10.18 19.29 7.91
N ILE A 95 9.33 20.26 7.52
CA ILE A 95 9.71 21.38 6.63
C ILE A 95 10.98 22.13 7.08
N PRO A 96 11.15 22.51 8.36
CA PRO A 96 12.34 23.23 8.81
C PRO A 96 13.66 22.46 8.66
N PHE A 97 13.59 21.12 8.58
CA PHE A 97 14.77 20.24 8.55
C PHE A 97 15.06 19.69 7.16
N LEU A 98 14.02 19.36 6.40
CA LEU A 98 14.12 18.67 5.10
C LEU A 98 13.70 19.58 3.92
N GLY A 99 13.15 20.75 4.21
CA GLY A 99 12.53 21.60 3.21
C GLY A 99 11.19 21.06 2.72
N VAL A 100 10.63 21.69 1.69
CA VAL A 100 9.42 21.26 0.98
C VAL A 100 9.80 20.38 -0.21
N GLY A 101 8.90 19.46 -0.61
CA GLY A 101 9.07 18.64 -1.80
C GLY A 101 9.29 17.15 -1.55
N GLU A 102 9.91 16.48 -2.51
CA GLU A 102 9.98 15.00 -2.59
C GLU A 102 10.75 14.37 -1.41
N THR A 103 11.83 14.98 -0.94
CA THR A 103 12.62 14.46 0.19
C THR A 103 11.79 14.33 1.45
N LEU A 104 11.00 15.36 1.76
CA LEU A 104 10.10 15.37 2.91
C LEU A 104 8.97 14.34 2.73
N ALA A 105 8.43 14.23 1.53
CA ALA A 105 7.42 13.23 1.18
C ALA A 105 7.92 11.80 1.41
N ILE A 106 9.10 11.48 0.89
CA ILE A 106 9.75 10.16 1.05
C ILE A 106 9.99 9.87 2.52
N PHE A 107 10.48 10.84 3.29
CA PHE A 107 10.70 10.68 4.72
C PHE A 107 9.39 10.39 5.48
N MET A 108 8.32 11.13 5.18
CA MET A 108 7.01 10.90 5.78
C MET A 108 6.51 9.48 5.48
N VAL A 109 6.52 9.09 4.20
CA VAL A 109 6.06 7.76 3.79
C VAL A 109 6.92 6.66 4.41
N PHE A 110 8.24 6.85 4.49
CA PHE A 110 9.15 5.93 5.18
C PHE A 110 8.71 5.71 6.65
N VAL A 111 8.44 6.79 7.40
CA VAL A 111 8.02 6.70 8.80
C VAL A 111 6.72 5.89 8.94
N TYR A 112 5.75 6.13 8.05
CA TYR A 112 4.46 5.42 8.10
C TYR A 112 4.54 3.97 7.62
N ALA A 113 5.42 3.65 6.66
CA ALA A 113 5.64 2.30 6.19
C ALA A 113 6.44 1.45 7.19
N PHE A 114 7.24 2.08 8.04
CA PHE A 114 8.16 1.41 8.94
C PHE A 114 7.48 0.50 9.96
N LEU A 115 6.45 0.99 10.67
CA LEU A 115 5.80 0.23 11.74
C LEU A 115 5.07 -1.03 11.25
N PRO A 116 4.26 -1.01 10.18
CA PRO A 116 3.63 -2.23 9.67
C PRO A 116 4.65 -3.32 9.34
N ILE A 117 5.77 -2.96 8.69
CA ILE A 117 6.83 -3.91 8.34
C ILE A 117 7.52 -4.44 9.60
N LEU A 118 7.92 -3.55 10.51
CA LEU A 118 8.58 -3.91 11.76
C LEU A 118 7.73 -4.86 12.61
N LYS A 119 6.47 -4.48 12.83
CA LYS A 119 5.55 -5.22 13.70
C LYS A 119 5.20 -6.60 13.13
N ASN A 120 4.95 -6.67 11.82
CA ASN A 120 4.65 -7.94 11.18
C ASN A 120 5.87 -8.86 11.14
N THR A 121 7.08 -8.33 10.90
CA THR A 121 8.32 -9.09 10.98
C THR A 121 8.53 -9.65 12.39
N TYR A 122 8.41 -8.80 13.42
CA TYR A 122 8.49 -9.22 14.82
C TYR A 122 7.45 -10.32 15.15
N THR A 123 6.21 -10.11 14.76
CA THR A 123 5.12 -11.07 15.02
C THR A 123 5.38 -12.38 14.31
N GLY A 124 5.77 -12.36 13.04
CA GLY A 124 6.06 -13.55 12.25
C GLY A 124 7.15 -14.43 12.87
N ILE A 125 8.27 -13.83 13.26
CA ILE A 125 9.37 -14.57 13.93
C ILE A 125 8.95 -15.04 15.32
N SER A 126 8.25 -14.21 16.10
CA SER A 126 7.86 -14.53 17.47
C SER A 126 6.73 -15.57 17.58
N SER A 127 5.97 -15.78 16.50
CA SER A 127 4.87 -16.76 16.44
C SER A 127 5.34 -18.19 16.14
N ILE A 128 6.61 -18.38 15.80
CA ILE A 128 7.16 -19.70 15.49
C ILE A 128 7.15 -20.57 16.73
N SER A 129 6.66 -21.80 16.59
CA SER A 129 6.58 -22.78 17.67
C SER A 129 7.96 -23.05 18.29
N PRO A 130 8.08 -23.03 19.64
CA PRO A 130 9.31 -23.47 20.31
C PRO A 130 9.75 -24.87 19.89
N VAL A 131 8.80 -25.77 19.64
CA VAL A 131 9.07 -27.15 19.20
C VAL A 131 9.85 -27.13 17.86
N SER A 132 9.40 -26.36 16.88
CA SER A 132 10.10 -26.27 15.58
C SER A 132 11.52 -25.71 15.73
N LEU A 133 11.72 -24.79 16.69
CA LEU A 133 13.05 -24.25 16.97
C LEU A 133 13.95 -25.26 17.70
N GLU A 134 13.38 -26.10 18.58
CA GLU A 134 14.10 -27.19 19.25
C GLU A 134 14.47 -28.31 18.28
N GLU A 135 13.56 -28.69 17.38
CA GLU A 135 13.84 -29.64 16.30
C GLU A 135 14.99 -29.18 15.42
N ALA A 136 14.97 -27.89 15.01
CA ALA A 136 16.05 -27.30 14.22
C ALA A 136 17.41 -27.35 14.94
N ARG A 137 17.42 -27.15 16.25
CA ARG A 137 18.64 -27.29 17.08
C ARG A 137 19.05 -28.75 17.21
N GLY A 138 18.09 -29.65 17.40
CA GLY A 138 18.33 -31.09 17.56
C GLY A 138 19.03 -31.71 16.35
N ILE A 139 18.76 -31.23 15.14
CA ILE A 139 19.45 -31.63 13.89
C ILE A 139 20.77 -30.89 13.65
N GLY A 140 21.22 -30.08 14.64
CA GLY A 140 22.52 -29.40 14.60
C GLY A 140 22.61 -28.09 13.81
N LEU A 141 21.47 -27.43 13.52
CA LEU A 141 21.50 -26.12 12.86
C LEU A 141 22.12 -25.04 13.76
N THR A 142 23.09 -24.30 13.22
CA THR A 142 23.60 -23.10 13.87
C THR A 142 22.52 -22.01 13.89
N ARG A 143 22.68 -21.00 14.75
CA ARG A 143 21.69 -19.89 14.86
C ARG A 143 21.42 -19.18 13.53
N MET A 144 22.43 -18.96 12.70
CA MET A 144 22.27 -18.33 11.38
C MET A 144 21.56 -19.25 10.40
N GLN A 145 21.86 -20.55 10.46
CA GLN A 145 21.16 -21.55 9.66
C GLN A 145 19.69 -21.69 10.09
N GLN A 146 19.41 -21.68 11.40
CA GLN A 146 18.07 -21.68 11.95
C GLN A 146 17.29 -20.46 11.47
N LEU A 147 17.88 -19.25 11.56
CA LEU A 147 17.25 -18.03 11.06
C LEU A 147 16.92 -18.13 9.55
N GLY A 148 17.91 -18.51 8.73
CA GLY A 148 17.74 -18.50 7.26
C GLY A 148 16.91 -19.64 6.72
N ARG A 149 16.93 -20.84 7.36
CA ARG A 149 16.28 -22.05 6.85
C ARG A 149 14.95 -22.37 7.50
N VAL A 150 14.68 -21.84 8.69
CA VAL A 150 13.47 -22.12 9.47
C VAL A 150 12.70 -20.85 9.78
N GLU A 151 13.31 -19.91 10.50
CA GLU A 151 12.59 -18.73 11.01
C GLU A 151 12.11 -17.83 9.87
N LEU A 152 12.98 -17.44 8.93
CA LEU A 152 12.61 -16.55 7.83
C LEU A 152 11.58 -17.18 6.88
N PRO A 153 11.73 -18.42 6.39
CA PRO A 153 10.69 -19.05 5.57
C PRO A 153 9.33 -19.14 6.26
N MET A 154 9.31 -19.48 7.55
CA MET A 154 8.06 -19.55 8.33
C MET A 154 7.46 -18.16 8.61
N ALA A 155 8.28 -17.12 8.74
CA ALA A 155 7.83 -15.76 8.95
C ALA A 155 7.46 -15.03 7.64
N THR A 156 7.83 -15.54 6.47
CA THR A 156 7.60 -14.90 5.16
C THR A 156 6.16 -14.43 4.95
N PRO A 157 5.10 -15.19 5.25
CA PRO A 157 3.72 -14.71 5.08
C PRO A 157 3.42 -13.45 5.90
N TYR A 158 3.92 -13.40 7.14
CA TYR A 158 3.75 -12.22 8.01
C TYR A 158 4.54 -11.03 7.50
N ILE A 159 5.81 -11.23 7.11
CA ILE A 159 6.66 -10.16 6.55
C ILE A 159 6.01 -9.58 5.30
N MET A 160 5.56 -10.43 4.37
CA MET A 160 4.88 -10.01 3.14
C MET A 160 3.57 -9.28 3.42
N SER A 161 2.78 -9.74 4.39
CA SER A 161 1.59 -9.01 4.84
C SER A 161 1.93 -7.61 5.35
N GLY A 162 3.00 -7.47 6.14
CA GLY A 162 3.49 -6.16 6.59
C GLY A 162 3.92 -5.24 5.44
N ILE A 163 4.61 -5.79 4.44
CA ILE A 163 5.03 -5.06 3.23
C ILE A 163 3.80 -4.60 2.42
N ARG A 164 2.79 -5.46 2.24
CA ARG A 164 1.56 -5.11 1.53
C ARG A 164 0.80 -3.98 2.22
N ILE A 165 0.60 -4.08 3.53
CA ILE A 165 -0.05 -3.02 4.32
C ILE A 165 0.73 -1.71 4.19
N ALA A 166 2.05 -1.75 4.29
CA ALA A 166 2.90 -0.59 4.15
C ALA A 166 2.83 0.02 2.74
N ALA A 167 2.90 -0.79 1.68
CA ALA A 167 2.90 -0.32 0.29
C ALA A 167 1.56 0.32 -0.10
N VAL A 168 0.44 -0.32 0.24
CA VAL A 168 -0.90 0.23 -0.03
C VAL A 168 -1.12 1.53 0.76
N GLY A 169 -0.76 1.55 2.05
CA GLY A 169 -0.83 2.74 2.89
C GLY A 169 0.10 3.86 2.39
N ALA A 170 1.27 3.52 1.87
CA ALA A 170 2.24 4.45 1.33
C ALA A 170 1.71 5.22 0.12
N VAL A 171 0.96 4.57 -0.79
CA VAL A 171 0.31 5.27 -1.92
C VAL A 171 -0.63 6.36 -1.39
N GLY A 172 -1.51 6.02 -0.43
CA GLY A 172 -2.43 7.01 0.16
C GLY A 172 -1.70 8.13 0.91
N THR A 173 -0.66 7.80 1.67
CA THR A 173 0.13 8.79 2.42
C THR A 173 0.90 9.72 1.46
N MET A 174 1.43 9.19 0.35
CA MET A 174 2.13 9.97 -0.66
C MET A 174 1.21 10.98 -1.37
N THR A 175 -0.11 10.70 -1.53
CA THR A 175 -1.04 11.72 -2.08
C THR A 175 -1.14 12.95 -1.18
N ILE A 176 -1.03 12.77 0.14
CA ILE A 176 -1.05 13.89 1.11
C ILE A 176 0.22 14.72 1.02
N ALA A 177 1.34 14.15 0.61
CA ALA A 177 2.61 14.85 0.47
C ALA A 177 2.58 16.00 -0.55
N ALA A 178 1.62 16.03 -1.47
CA ALA A 178 1.39 17.12 -2.40
C ALA A 178 1.16 18.47 -1.67
N PHE A 179 0.55 18.45 -0.47
CA PHE A 179 0.38 19.66 0.36
C PHE A 179 1.70 20.23 0.89
N ALA A 180 2.76 19.46 0.86
CA ALA A 180 4.12 19.88 1.18
C ALA A 180 5.00 20.06 -0.08
N GLY A 181 4.39 20.30 -1.23
CA GLY A 181 5.09 20.58 -2.49
C GLY A 181 5.74 19.36 -3.16
N ALA A 182 5.35 18.15 -2.80
CA ALA A 182 5.74 16.97 -3.53
C ALA A 182 4.86 16.79 -4.78
N ASN A 183 5.47 16.33 -5.87
CA ASN A 183 4.76 15.93 -7.08
C ASN A 183 4.12 14.54 -6.91
N GLY A 184 3.51 14.04 -7.97
CA GLY A 184 2.83 12.76 -8.00
C GLY A 184 1.31 12.92 -8.09
N LEU A 185 0.58 11.82 -8.01
CA LEU A 185 -0.88 11.83 -8.19
C LEU A 185 -1.64 12.73 -7.22
N GLY A 186 -1.07 12.98 -6.03
CA GLY A 186 -1.61 13.92 -5.06
C GLY A 186 -1.68 15.36 -5.57
N TRP A 187 -0.80 15.74 -6.50
CA TRP A 187 -0.81 17.06 -7.12
C TRP A 187 -2.11 17.34 -7.89
N PHE A 188 -2.61 16.36 -8.66
CA PHE A 188 -3.91 16.48 -9.35
C PHE A 188 -5.07 16.64 -8.37
N ILE A 189 -5.04 15.88 -7.26
CA ILE A 189 -6.06 15.97 -6.21
C ILE A 189 -6.06 17.36 -5.60
N MET A 190 -4.90 17.85 -5.19
CA MET A 190 -4.73 19.15 -4.56
C MET A 190 -5.09 20.30 -5.51
N LEU A 191 -4.57 20.24 -6.75
CA LEU A 191 -4.84 21.28 -7.76
C LEU A 191 -6.33 21.33 -8.12
N GLY A 192 -6.96 20.15 -8.34
CA GLY A 192 -8.37 20.05 -8.64
C GLY A 192 -9.25 20.57 -7.50
N MET A 193 -8.91 20.29 -6.24
CA MET A 193 -9.62 20.84 -5.08
C MET A 193 -9.49 22.36 -4.99
N ASN A 194 -8.30 22.89 -5.19
CA ASN A 194 -8.05 24.33 -5.09
C ASN A 194 -8.71 25.13 -6.22
N SER A 195 -8.83 24.55 -7.42
CA SER A 195 -9.46 25.16 -8.59
C SER A 195 -10.94 24.82 -8.76
N LEU A 196 -11.54 24.06 -7.81
CA LEU A 196 -12.91 23.53 -7.90
C LEU A 196 -13.14 22.69 -9.18
N ASN A 197 -12.08 22.11 -9.72
CA ASN A 197 -12.11 21.20 -10.86
C ASN A 197 -12.29 19.75 -10.37
N TYR A 198 -13.54 19.36 -10.15
CA TYR A 198 -13.86 18.00 -9.66
C TYR A 198 -13.39 16.86 -10.57
N PRO A 199 -13.52 16.96 -11.91
CA PRO A 199 -12.94 15.96 -12.82
C PRO A 199 -11.45 15.70 -12.57
N MET A 200 -10.64 16.74 -12.41
CA MET A 200 -9.21 16.64 -12.13
C MET A 200 -8.93 15.99 -10.77
N THR A 201 -9.70 16.36 -9.75
CA THR A 201 -9.61 15.74 -8.41
C THR A 201 -9.89 14.24 -8.47
N VAL A 202 -10.95 13.85 -9.17
CA VAL A 202 -11.35 12.44 -9.33
C VAL A 202 -10.33 11.66 -10.16
N MET A 203 -9.77 12.27 -11.20
CA MET A 203 -8.71 11.67 -12.01
C MET A 203 -7.52 11.26 -11.14
N GLY A 204 -6.99 12.16 -10.32
CA GLY A 204 -5.88 11.86 -9.40
C GLY A 204 -6.24 10.80 -8.36
N ALA A 205 -7.45 10.86 -7.81
CA ALA A 205 -7.92 9.89 -6.82
C ALA A 205 -8.09 8.48 -7.41
N VAL A 206 -8.71 8.35 -8.59
CA VAL A 206 -8.89 7.07 -9.29
C VAL A 206 -7.53 6.49 -9.68
N ALA A 207 -6.62 7.29 -10.23
CA ALA A 207 -5.28 6.85 -10.59
C ALA A 207 -4.50 6.33 -9.35
N SER A 208 -4.62 7.01 -8.20
CA SER A 208 -4.03 6.57 -6.94
C SER A 208 -4.63 5.26 -6.44
N ALA A 209 -5.96 5.10 -6.54
CA ALA A 209 -6.64 3.87 -6.17
C ALA A 209 -6.22 2.69 -7.06
N VAL A 210 -6.14 2.90 -8.38
CA VAL A 210 -5.66 1.90 -9.33
C VAL A 210 -4.22 1.49 -9.01
N MET A 211 -3.34 2.44 -8.71
CA MET A 211 -1.97 2.15 -8.27
C MET A 211 -1.94 1.29 -7.01
N ALA A 212 -2.70 1.67 -5.98
CA ALA A 212 -2.75 0.94 -4.71
C ALA A 212 -3.25 -0.50 -4.90
N LEU A 213 -4.32 -0.69 -5.66
CA LEU A 213 -4.88 -2.02 -5.98
C LEU A 213 -3.90 -2.86 -6.81
N THR A 214 -3.21 -2.24 -7.77
CA THR A 214 -2.20 -2.92 -8.60
C THR A 214 -1.03 -3.39 -7.75
N LEU A 215 -0.52 -2.54 -6.86
CA LEU A 215 0.55 -2.90 -5.92
C LEU A 215 0.12 -4.02 -4.97
N ASP A 216 -1.08 -3.94 -4.41
CA ASP A 216 -1.61 -5.00 -3.54
C ASP A 216 -1.71 -6.34 -4.27
N TYR A 217 -2.25 -6.31 -5.49
CA TYR A 217 -2.36 -7.52 -6.32
C TYR A 217 -0.99 -8.12 -6.67
N LEU A 218 -0.04 -7.29 -7.10
CA LEU A 218 1.31 -7.73 -7.46
C LEU A 218 2.06 -8.30 -6.24
N LEU A 219 2.04 -7.58 -5.11
CA LEU A 219 2.66 -8.03 -3.88
C LEU A 219 1.99 -9.31 -3.34
N GLY A 220 0.67 -9.44 -3.47
CA GLY A 220 -0.04 -10.68 -3.14
C GLY A 220 0.31 -11.87 -4.07
N ARG A 221 0.74 -11.61 -5.30
CA ARG A 221 1.31 -12.65 -6.19
C ARG A 221 2.70 -13.06 -5.73
N VAL A 222 3.54 -12.09 -5.36
CA VAL A 222 4.88 -12.33 -4.82
C VAL A 222 4.81 -13.09 -3.50
N GLU A 223 3.92 -12.70 -2.59
CA GLU A 223 3.68 -13.40 -1.32
C GLU A 223 3.38 -14.89 -1.56
N ARG A 224 2.44 -15.19 -2.46
CA ARG A 224 2.10 -16.59 -2.79
C ARG A 224 3.24 -17.37 -3.42
N ALA A 225 4.09 -16.72 -4.20
CA ALA A 225 5.26 -17.36 -4.81
C ALA A 225 6.37 -17.65 -3.79
N LEU A 226 6.52 -16.81 -2.75
CA LEU A 226 7.54 -16.96 -1.72
C LEU A 226 7.09 -17.83 -0.54
N THR A 227 5.77 -18.04 -0.37
CA THR A 227 5.22 -18.83 0.74
C THR A 227 5.08 -20.28 0.32
N SER A 228 5.69 -21.21 1.07
CA SER A 228 5.53 -22.66 0.85
C SER A 228 4.08 -23.08 1.06
N GLU A 229 3.56 -24.00 0.23
CA GLU A 229 2.16 -24.45 0.28
C GLU A 229 1.72 -24.96 1.67
N GLY A 230 2.64 -25.53 2.45
CA GLY A 230 2.36 -26.01 3.82
C GLY A 230 2.21 -24.89 4.87
N LEU A 231 2.54 -23.64 4.54
CA LEU A 231 2.45 -22.48 5.44
C LEU A 231 1.29 -21.54 5.08
N LEU A 232 0.54 -21.86 4.02
CA LEU A 232 -0.62 -21.06 3.62
C LEU A 232 -1.77 -21.23 4.64
N PRO A 233 -2.51 -20.17 4.97
CA PRO A 233 -3.73 -20.27 5.75
C PRO A 233 -4.70 -21.29 5.16
N GLN A 234 -5.41 -22.04 6.00
CA GLN A 234 -6.27 -23.14 5.56
C GLN A 234 -7.35 -22.71 4.55
N ASP A 235 -7.82 -21.49 4.62
CA ASP A 235 -8.79 -20.90 3.70
C ASP A 235 -8.21 -20.73 2.29
N GLN A 236 -6.93 -20.39 2.17
CA GLN A 236 -6.23 -20.29 0.90
C GLN A 236 -5.95 -21.68 0.30
N ILE A 237 -5.60 -22.66 1.13
CA ILE A 237 -5.42 -24.06 0.70
C ILE A 237 -6.74 -24.62 0.15
N LYS A 238 -7.86 -24.33 0.84
CA LYS A 238 -9.21 -24.74 0.40
C LYS A 238 -9.58 -24.12 -0.96
N ASN A 239 -9.31 -22.85 -1.17
CA ASN A 239 -9.57 -22.15 -2.43
C ASN A 239 -8.69 -22.67 -3.58
N LEU A 240 -7.39 -22.94 -3.32
CA LEU A 240 -6.49 -23.58 -4.27
C LEU A 240 -6.97 -24.99 -4.66
N SER A 241 -7.39 -25.80 -3.69
CA SER A 241 -7.92 -27.14 -3.95
C SER A 241 -9.19 -27.12 -4.79
N LEU A 242 -10.08 -26.15 -4.57
CA LEU A 242 -11.29 -25.96 -5.37
C LEU A 242 -10.98 -25.51 -6.81
N SER A 243 -10.01 -24.63 -6.99
CA SER A 243 -9.60 -24.15 -8.32
C SER A 243 -8.91 -25.24 -9.14
N VAL A 244 -8.08 -26.08 -8.52
CA VAL A 244 -7.46 -27.24 -9.16
C VAL A 244 -8.51 -28.30 -9.54
N ARG A 245 -9.51 -28.52 -8.68
CA ARG A 245 -10.62 -29.45 -8.96
C ARG A 245 -11.50 -28.98 -10.11
N SER A 246 -11.78 -27.68 -10.21
CA SER A 246 -12.55 -27.10 -11.31
C SER A 246 -11.80 -27.19 -12.64
N ARG A 247 -10.49 -26.92 -12.66
CA ARG A 247 -9.65 -27.10 -13.86
C ARG A 247 -9.56 -28.56 -14.31
N ARG A 248 -9.42 -29.52 -13.39
CA ARG A 248 -9.44 -30.95 -13.76
C ARG A 248 -10.78 -31.39 -14.35
N LYS A 249 -11.90 -30.87 -13.82
CA LYS A 249 -13.23 -31.17 -14.40
C LYS A 249 -13.41 -30.57 -15.78
N ALA A 250 -12.88 -29.35 -16.03
CA ALA A 250 -12.94 -28.70 -17.34
C ALA A 250 -12.02 -29.36 -18.39
N MET A 251 -10.95 -30.07 -17.97
CA MET A 251 -10.09 -30.84 -18.88
C MET A 251 -10.60 -32.26 -19.16
N ALA A 252 -11.56 -32.74 -18.38
CA ALA A 252 -12.14 -34.09 -18.51
C ALA A 252 -13.51 -34.11 -19.20
N ALA A 253 -14.05 -32.93 -19.56
CA ALA A 253 -15.28 -32.73 -20.34
C ALA A 253 -14.95 -32.29 -21.77
#